data_a0f0c74526a9690f02c4f1e0bd1c5be8
#
_entry.id   a0f0c74526a9690f02c4f1e0bd1c5be8
#
_cell.length_a   1.000
_cell.length_b   1.000
_cell.length_c   1.000
_cell.angle_alpha   90.00
_cell.angle_beta   90.00
_cell.angle_gamma   90.00
#
_symmetry.space_group_name_H-M   'P 1'
#
loop_
_entity.id
_entity.type
_entity.pdbx_description
1 polymer ?
#
loop_
_entity_poly.entity_id
_entity_poly.type
_entity_poly.pdbx_seq_one_letter_code
_entity_poly.pdbx_strand_id
1 'polypeptide(L)'
;MTKGIITSESPEIHWKHLNVCGGRVLDLGCAFWTEAERQEANGTTKYFLSQKPEFYMGVDINQGDITTLSQQYPQGKFLCEKADSAFQMDTWITENSITHIKCDIEGDETQLLQIGNVHNLKEIAIELHYSDTWLKEFMAWFDSIGFECYRHDSVSFCSEISVIYGRLKC
;
A
#
# COMPACT_ATOMS: atom_id res chain seq x y z
N MET A 1 -2.36 23.54 -1.16
CA MET A 1 -2.31 23.75 0.31
C MET A 1 -2.29 22.37 0.96
N THR A 2 -1.14 21.93 1.43
CA THR A 2 -0.97 20.68 2.19
C THR A 2 -1.74 20.84 3.51
N LYS A 3 -2.90 20.20 3.60
CA LYS A 3 -3.65 20.12 4.86
C LYS A 3 -3.19 18.90 5.64
N GLY A 4 -2.66 19.16 6.81
CA GLY A 4 -2.66 18.23 7.94
C GLY A 4 -1.44 17.33 8.06
N ILE A 5 -0.51 17.76 8.88
CA ILE A 5 0.42 16.88 9.58
C ILE A 5 -0.41 16.18 10.67
N ILE A 6 -0.63 14.88 10.55
CA ILE A 6 -1.15 14.07 11.65
C ILE A 6 0.07 13.59 12.43
N THR A 7 0.27 14.16 13.61
CA THR A 7 1.35 13.78 14.51
C THR A 7 0.92 12.64 15.42
N SER A 8 1.84 11.71 15.72
CA SER A 8 1.90 10.84 16.89
C SER A 8 1.29 9.44 16.85
N GLU A 9 1.34 8.72 15.75
CA GLU A 9 1.11 7.27 15.83
C GLU A 9 2.34 6.51 15.32
N SER A 10 2.55 5.29 15.81
CA SER A 10 3.63 4.39 15.42
C SER A 10 3.68 4.20 13.90
N PRO A 11 4.85 4.13 13.26
CA PRO A 11 4.99 3.85 11.83
C PRO A 11 4.23 2.61 11.35
N GLU A 12 3.99 1.66 12.23
CA GLU A 12 3.26 0.42 11.99
C GLU A 12 1.77 0.61 11.65
N ILE A 13 1.26 1.84 11.60
CA ILE A 13 -0.19 2.09 11.59
C ILE A 13 -0.65 2.87 10.35
N HIS A 14 0.26 3.31 9.48
CA HIS A 14 -0.08 4.19 8.36
C HIS A 14 -1.10 3.59 7.37
N TRP A 15 -1.07 2.30 7.13
CA TRP A 15 -2.04 1.61 6.28
C TRP A 15 -3.44 1.48 6.93
N LYS A 16 -3.58 1.73 8.25
CA LYS A 16 -4.88 1.72 8.96
C LYS A 16 -5.80 2.86 8.54
N HIS A 17 -5.30 3.85 7.84
CA HIS A 17 -6.13 4.92 7.29
C HIS A 17 -6.92 4.48 6.04
N LEU A 18 -6.57 3.36 5.42
CA LEU A 18 -7.33 2.82 4.29
C LEU A 18 -8.63 2.18 4.78
N ASN A 19 -9.75 2.65 4.25
CA ASN A 19 -11.06 2.02 4.46
C ASN A 19 -11.39 1.10 3.29
N VAL A 20 -11.02 -0.16 3.42
CA VAL A 20 -11.15 -1.14 2.34
C VAL A 20 -12.45 -1.95 2.37
N CYS A 21 -13.41 -1.59 3.23
CA CYS A 21 -14.69 -2.29 3.33
C CYS A 21 -15.42 -2.29 1.98
N GLY A 22 -15.74 -3.47 1.45
CA GLY A 22 -16.36 -3.63 0.13
C GLY A 22 -15.50 -3.18 -1.05
N GLY A 23 -14.22 -2.84 -0.80
CA GLY A 23 -13.25 -2.47 -1.82
C GLY A 23 -12.48 -3.67 -2.38
N ARG A 24 -11.65 -3.41 -3.38
CA ARG A 24 -10.75 -4.38 -4.01
C ARG A 24 -9.32 -3.94 -3.77
N VAL A 25 -8.57 -4.70 -3.00
CA VAL A 25 -7.28 -4.31 -2.42
C VAL A 25 -6.13 -4.95 -3.16
N LEU A 26 -5.11 -4.14 -3.45
CA LEU A 26 -3.76 -4.57 -3.83
C LEU A 26 -2.79 -4.16 -2.70
N ASP A 27 -2.21 -5.15 -2.04
CA ASP A 27 -1.24 -4.97 -0.96
C ASP A 27 0.14 -5.36 -1.47
N LEU A 28 0.93 -4.36 -1.85
CA LEU A 28 2.31 -4.51 -2.31
C LEU A 28 3.24 -4.47 -1.10
N GLY A 29 4.06 -5.51 -0.91
CA GLY A 29 4.83 -5.75 0.30
C GLY A 29 3.94 -6.28 1.43
N CYS A 30 3.23 -7.39 1.19
CA CYS A 30 2.29 -7.98 2.14
C CYS A 30 2.93 -8.95 3.14
N ALA A 31 4.25 -9.20 3.05
CA ALA A 31 4.97 -10.09 3.95
C ALA A 31 4.95 -9.60 5.41
N PHE A 32 5.35 -10.48 6.31
CA PHE A 32 5.47 -10.13 7.71
C PHE A 32 6.77 -9.35 7.97
N TRP A 33 6.65 -8.24 8.67
CA TRP A 33 7.81 -7.43 9.02
C TRP A 33 8.63 -8.02 10.16
N THR A 34 7.96 -8.71 11.08
CA THR A 34 8.59 -9.32 12.26
C THR A 34 8.27 -10.81 12.37
N GLU A 35 9.15 -11.55 13.05
CA GLU A 35 8.88 -12.96 13.38
C GLU A 35 7.64 -13.14 14.26
N ALA A 36 7.34 -12.18 15.13
CA ALA A 36 6.12 -12.18 15.93
C ALA A 36 4.86 -12.06 15.05
N GLU A 37 4.87 -11.18 14.05
CA GLU A 37 3.77 -11.07 13.08
C GLU A 37 3.60 -12.36 12.29
N ARG A 38 4.71 -13.00 11.89
CA ARG A 38 4.67 -14.27 11.16
C ARG A 38 4.06 -15.38 12.01
N GLN A 39 4.43 -15.49 13.29
CA GLN A 39 3.89 -16.51 14.21
C GLN A 39 2.40 -16.30 14.49
N GLU A 40 1.96 -15.05 14.58
CA GLU A 40 0.56 -14.68 14.85
C GLU A 40 -0.26 -14.48 13.58
N ALA A 41 0.39 -14.46 12.41
CA ALA A 41 -0.18 -14.03 11.13
C ALA A 41 -0.92 -12.69 11.22
N ASN A 42 -0.28 -11.71 11.82
CA ASN A 42 -0.91 -10.49 12.30
C ASN A 42 -0.55 -9.24 11.49
N GLY A 43 0.00 -9.40 10.29
CA GLY A 43 0.40 -8.31 9.40
C GLY A 43 -0.77 -7.58 8.71
N THR A 44 -0.45 -6.82 7.68
CA THR A 44 -1.41 -6.01 6.89
C THR A 44 -2.54 -6.85 6.32
N THR A 45 -2.25 -8.08 5.87
CA THR A 45 -3.25 -9.04 5.34
C THR A 45 -4.41 -9.26 6.31
N LYS A 46 -4.11 -9.57 7.58
CA LYS A 46 -5.15 -9.81 8.60
C LYS A 46 -6.01 -8.57 8.82
N TYR A 47 -5.37 -7.41 8.88
CA TYR A 47 -6.08 -6.15 9.07
C TYR A 47 -7.03 -5.86 7.92
N PHE A 48 -6.56 -5.93 6.67
CA PHE A 48 -7.41 -5.66 5.52
C PHE A 48 -8.54 -6.67 5.38
N LEU A 49 -8.27 -7.96 5.52
CA LEU A 49 -9.30 -8.99 5.44
C LEU A 49 -10.35 -8.87 6.56
N SER A 50 -9.98 -8.34 7.74
CA SER A 50 -10.94 -8.08 8.82
C SER A 50 -11.99 -7.01 8.46
N GLN A 51 -11.67 -6.10 7.53
CA GLN A 51 -12.58 -5.09 7.02
C GLN A 51 -13.54 -5.60 5.94
N LYS A 52 -13.42 -6.87 5.54
CA LYS A 52 -14.28 -7.52 4.54
C LYS A 52 -14.22 -6.83 3.17
N PRO A 53 -13.05 -6.72 2.53
CA PRO A 53 -12.97 -6.29 1.16
C PRO A 53 -13.69 -7.29 0.25
N GLU A 54 -14.14 -6.84 -0.91
CA GLU A 54 -14.71 -7.73 -1.96
C GLU A 54 -13.60 -8.61 -2.56
N PHE A 55 -12.39 -8.09 -2.66
CA PHE A 55 -11.23 -8.81 -3.19
C PHE A 55 -9.96 -8.34 -2.49
N TYR A 56 -9.05 -9.25 -2.22
CA TYR A 56 -7.74 -8.97 -1.67
C TYR A 56 -6.65 -9.71 -2.45
N MET A 57 -5.63 -8.99 -2.86
CA MET A 57 -4.43 -9.52 -3.50
C MET A 57 -3.20 -9.00 -2.77
N GLY A 58 -2.43 -9.91 -2.20
CA GLY A 58 -1.14 -9.64 -1.58
C GLY A 58 0.01 -10.06 -2.51
N VAL A 59 1.01 -9.19 -2.65
CA VAL A 59 2.20 -9.44 -3.46
C VAL A 59 3.44 -9.20 -2.62
N ASP A 60 4.37 -10.15 -2.66
CA ASP A 60 5.66 -10.04 -1.98
C ASP A 60 6.71 -10.94 -2.62
N ILE A 61 7.98 -10.64 -2.42
CA ILE A 61 9.10 -11.48 -2.88
C ILE A 61 9.39 -12.68 -1.98
N ASN A 62 8.88 -12.66 -0.73
CA ASN A 62 9.16 -13.70 0.25
C ASN A 62 8.24 -14.91 0.06
N GLN A 63 8.74 -15.95 -0.58
CA GLN A 63 7.98 -17.17 -0.84
C GLN A 63 7.47 -17.87 0.42
N GLY A 64 8.22 -17.81 1.54
CA GLY A 64 7.82 -18.43 2.80
C GLY A 64 6.58 -17.75 3.39
N ASP A 65 6.57 -16.42 3.40
CA ASP A 65 5.45 -15.62 3.90
C ASP A 65 4.23 -15.76 2.98
N ILE A 66 4.42 -15.71 1.68
CA ILE A 66 3.34 -15.95 0.70
C ILE A 66 2.70 -17.33 0.89
N THR A 67 3.50 -18.35 1.13
CA THR A 67 2.99 -19.69 1.40
C THR A 67 2.16 -19.73 2.69
N THR A 68 2.67 -19.10 3.76
CA THR A 68 1.98 -19.01 5.06
C THR A 68 0.66 -18.24 4.93
N LEU A 69 0.69 -17.07 4.28
CA LEU A 69 -0.50 -16.23 4.08
C LEU A 69 -1.56 -16.95 3.23
N SER A 70 -1.15 -17.63 2.17
CA SER A 70 -2.08 -18.40 1.31
C SER A 70 -2.79 -19.53 2.06
N GLN A 71 -2.08 -20.19 2.98
CA GLN A 71 -2.66 -21.24 3.80
C GLN A 71 -3.63 -20.71 4.86
N GLN A 72 -3.28 -19.56 5.47
CA GLN A 72 -4.09 -19.00 6.56
C GLN A 72 -5.29 -18.19 6.05
N TYR A 73 -5.16 -17.57 4.89
CA TYR A 73 -6.18 -16.70 4.30
C TYR A 73 -6.56 -17.17 2.88
N PRO A 74 -7.16 -18.36 2.73
CA PRO A 74 -7.47 -18.93 1.41
C PRO A 74 -8.47 -18.11 0.58
N GLN A 75 -9.12 -17.11 1.17
CA GLN A 75 -9.98 -16.16 0.48
C GLN A 75 -9.19 -15.03 -0.23
N GLY A 76 -7.91 -14.83 0.10
CA GLY A 76 -7.02 -13.89 -0.57
C GLY A 76 -6.30 -14.54 -1.76
N LYS A 77 -5.92 -13.72 -2.71
CA LYS A 77 -4.99 -14.10 -3.79
C LYS A 77 -3.58 -13.64 -3.38
N PHE A 78 -2.61 -14.53 -3.42
CA PHE A 78 -1.23 -14.20 -3.05
C PHE A 78 -0.26 -14.56 -4.16
N LEU A 79 0.65 -13.63 -4.48
CA LEU A 79 1.66 -13.79 -5.51
C LEU A 79 3.06 -13.61 -4.92
N CYS A 80 3.93 -14.56 -5.20
CA CYS A 80 5.36 -14.41 -4.92
C CYS A 80 6.05 -13.80 -6.13
N GLU A 81 6.00 -12.49 -6.22
CA GLU A 81 6.54 -11.72 -7.34
C GLU A 81 7.15 -10.41 -6.83
N LYS A 82 8.15 -9.89 -7.56
CA LYS A 82 8.69 -8.56 -7.32
C LYS A 82 7.80 -7.52 -8.00
N ALA A 83 7.38 -6.51 -7.25
CA ALA A 83 6.57 -5.40 -7.77
C ALA A 83 7.49 -4.25 -8.22
N ASP A 84 8.28 -4.45 -9.27
CA ASP A 84 9.28 -3.49 -9.78
C ASP A 84 8.96 -2.93 -11.18
N SER A 85 7.73 -3.12 -11.65
CA SER A 85 7.30 -2.69 -12.97
C SER A 85 5.92 -2.03 -12.94
N ALA A 86 5.83 -0.79 -13.42
CA ALA A 86 4.56 -0.09 -13.59
C ALA A 86 3.59 -0.87 -14.49
N PHE A 87 4.07 -1.51 -15.56
CA PHE A 87 3.24 -2.33 -16.44
C PHE A 87 2.62 -3.52 -15.72
N GLN A 88 3.39 -4.18 -14.86
CA GLN A 88 2.89 -5.31 -14.06
C GLN A 88 1.84 -4.85 -13.05
N MET A 89 2.09 -3.73 -12.35
CA MET A 89 1.13 -3.14 -11.42
C MET A 89 -0.15 -2.74 -12.13
N ASP A 90 -0.07 -2.08 -13.30
CA ASP A 90 -1.22 -1.73 -14.13
C ASP A 90 -2.04 -2.96 -14.55
N THR A 91 -1.36 -4.06 -14.87
CA THR A 91 -2.02 -5.33 -15.20
C THR A 91 -2.82 -5.83 -14.00
N TRP A 92 -2.22 -5.89 -12.81
CA TRP A 92 -2.92 -6.32 -11.60
C TRP A 92 -4.10 -5.41 -11.24
N ILE A 93 -3.91 -4.09 -11.37
CA ILE A 93 -4.96 -3.09 -11.10
C ILE A 93 -6.14 -3.29 -12.06
N THR A 94 -5.86 -3.44 -13.34
CA THR A 94 -6.89 -3.56 -14.38
C THR A 94 -7.65 -4.87 -14.29
N GLU A 95 -6.93 -6.01 -14.30
CA GLU A 95 -7.53 -7.34 -14.30
C GLU A 95 -8.36 -7.62 -13.06
N ASN A 96 -7.98 -7.04 -11.93
CA ASN A 96 -8.68 -7.25 -10.68
C ASN A 96 -9.54 -6.05 -10.26
N SER A 97 -9.70 -5.02 -11.11
CA SER A 97 -10.51 -3.81 -10.82
C SER A 97 -10.18 -3.21 -9.46
N ILE A 98 -8.91 -3.07 -9.14
CA ILE A 98 -8.42 -2.61 -7.84
C ILE A 98 -8.92 -1.19 -7.54
N THR A 99 -9.32 -0.97 -6.31
CA THR A 99 -9.82 0.32 -5.80
C THR A 99 -8.97 0.90 -4.68
N HIS A 100 -8.17 0.08 -4.02
CA HIS A 100 -7.32 0.47 -2.89
C HIS A 100 -5.95 -0.15 -3.04
N ILE A 101 -4.91 0.65 -2.82
CA ILE A 101 -3.52 0.19 -2.87
C ILE A 101 -2.84 0.51 -1.53
N LYS A 102 -2.18 -0.49 -0.93
CA LYS A 102 -1.09 -0.26 0.03
C LYS A 102 0.21 -0.61 -0.69
N CYS A 103 1.20 0.25 -0.57
CA CYS A 103 2.52 0.04 -1.17
C CYS A 103 3.62 0.30 -0.15
N ASP A 104 4.43 -0.72 0.05
CA ASP A 104 5.60 -0.72 0.93
C ASP A 104 6.53 -1.82 0.39
N ILE A 105 7.39 -1.46 -0.56
CA ILE A 105 8.20 -2.38 -1.38
C ILE A 105 9.69 -1.99 -1.41
N GLU A 106 10.12 -1.31 -0.35
CA GLU A 106 11.55 -1.09 -0.04
C GLU A 106 12.34 -0.39 -1.17
N GLY A 107 11.72 0.65 -1.79
CA GLY A 107 12.39 1.54 -2.73
C GLY A 107 11.92 1.49 -4.18
N ASP A 108 11.07 0.54 -4.56
CA ASP A 108 10.48 0.46 -5.91
C ASP A 108 9.12 1.21 -6.02
N GLU A 109 8.69 1.95 -4.98
CA GLU A 109 7.41 2.68 -4.93
C GLU A 109 7.23 3.65 -6.10
N THR A 110 8.34 4.18 -6.64
CA THR A 110 8.34 5.13 -7.77
C THR A 110 7.71 4.55 -9.05
N GLN A 111 7.57 3.24 -9.15
CA GLN A 111 6.86 2.61 -10.26
C GLN A 111 5.37 3.01 -10.28
N LEU A 112 4.78 3.34 -9.13
CA LEU A 112 3.40 3.84 -9.05
C LEU A 112 3.21 5.17 -9.80
N LEU A 113 4.23 6.00 -9.92
CA LEU A 113 4.15 7.27 -10.68
C LEU A 113 3.89 7.06 -12.17
N GLN A 114 4.11 5.86 -12.68
CA GLN A 114 4.01 5.52 -14.09
C GLN A 114 2.78 4.67 -14.42
N ILE A 115 1.96 4.30 -13.42
CA ILE A 115 0.73 3.56 -13.69
C ILE A 115 -0.28 4.43 -14.42
N GLY A 116 -0.98 3.85 -15.40
CA GLY A 116 -1.98 4.53 -16.23
C GLY A 116 -3.42 4.27 -15.77
N ASN A 117 -3.67 3.14 -15.11
CA ASN A 117 -5.03 2.70 -14.76
C ASN A 117 -5.45 3.14 -13.36
N VAL A 118 -5.67 4.44 -13.20
CA VAL A 118 -6.02 5.07 -11.91
C VAL A 118 -7.52 5.32 -11.73
N HIS A 119 -8.34 5.07 -12.76
CA HIS A 119 -9.76 5.49 -12.79
C HIS A 119 -10.66 4.87 -11.72
N ASN A 120 -10.33 3.66 -11.26
CA ASN A 120 -11.10 2.97 -10.23
C ASN A 120 -10.52 3.18 -8.82
N LEU A 121 -9.34 3.78 -8.72
CA LEU A 121 -8.68 3.96 -7.43
C LEU A 121 -9.43 4.98 -6.58
N LYS A 122 -9.59 4.67 -5.31
CA LYS A 122 -10.27 5.49 -4.30
C LYS A 122 -9.31 5.95 -3.21
N GLU A 123 -8.47 5.05 -2.74
CA GLU A 123 -7.50 5.32 -1.68
C GLU A 123 -6.18 4.61 -1.94
N ILE A 124 -5.08 5.27 -1.62
CA ILE A 124 -3.72 4.74 -1.77
C ILE A 124 -2.92 5.14 -0.53
N ALA A 125 -2.26 4.18 0.10
CA ALA A 125 -1.27 4.42 1.15
C ALA A 125 0.10 3.92 0.69
N ILE A 126 1.12 4.75 0.83
CA ILE A 126 2.48 4.44 0.40
C ILE A 126 3.43 4.72 1.56
N GLU A 127 4.23 3.74 1.95
CA GLU A 127 5.45 3.99 2.68
C GLU A 127 6.54 4.33 1.66
N LEU A 128 6.91 5.60 1.62
CA LEU A 128 7.81 6.11 0.61
C LEU A 128 9.23 6.12 1.15
N HIS A 129 10.05 5.24 0.65
CA HIS A 129 11.49 5.22 0.88
C HIS A 129 12.18 6.33 0.05
N TYR A 130 13.27 6.88 0.58
CA TYR A 130 13.97 8.03 -0.03
C TYR A 130 13.05 9.25 -0.25
N SER A 131 12.22 9.54 0.75
CA SER A 131 11.15 10.55 0.68
C SER A 131 11.65 11.95 0.30
N ASP A 132 12.85 12.34 0.73
CA ASP A 132 13.44 13.64 0.38
C ASP A 132 13.59 13.84 -1.13
N THR A 133 13.75 12.75 -1.89
CA THR A 133 13.88 12.77 -3.33
C THR A 133 12.53 12.76 -4.03
N TRP A 134 11.58 11.91 -3.58
CA TRP A 134 10.39 11.56 -4.36
C TRP A 134 9.07 12.15 -3.84
N LEU A 135 9.08 12.75 -2.65
CA LEU A 135 7.84 13.24 -2.04
C LEU A 135 7.08 14.25 -2.91
N LYS A 136 7.80 15.17 -3.56
CA LYS A 136 7.19 16.21 -4.39
C LYS A 136 6.53 15.62 -5.64
N GLU A 137 7.18 14.64 -6.25
CA GLU A 137 6.71 13.93 -7.41
C GLU A 137 5.43 13.15 -7.09
N PHE A 138 5.40 12.45 -5.97
CA PHE A 138 4.21 11.75 -5.50
C PHE A 138 3.05 12.71 -5.18
N MET A 139 3.32 13.83 -4.52
CA MET A 139 2.29 14.83 -4.25
C MET A 139 1.71 15.42 -5.55
N ALA A 140 2.57 15.69 -6.54
CA ALA A 140 2.14 16.19 -7.85
C ALA A 140 1.34 15.12 -8.61
N TRP A 141 1.76 13.86 -8.54
CA TRP A 141 1.05 12.73 -9.13
C TRP A 141 -0.34 12.56 -8.52
N PHE A 142 -0.48 12.55 -7.19
CA PHE A 142 -1.78 12.50 -6.53
C PHE A 142 -2.72 13.62 -6.98
N ASP A 143 -2.22 14.86 -7.08
CA ASP A 143 -3.03 15.97 -7.58
C ASP A 143 -3.44 15.76 -9.04
N SER A 144 -2.55 15.24 -9.88
CA SER A 144 -2.81 14.98 -11.30
C SER A 144 -3.89 13.92 -11.53
N ILE A 145 -4.00 12.95 -10.64
CA ILE A 145 -5.04 11.88 -10.69
C ILE A 145 -6.30 12.23 -9.88
N GLY A 146 -6.40 13.47 -9.38
CA GLY A 146 -7.59 13.97 -8.68
C GLY A 146 -7.69 13.55 -7.21
N PHE A 147 -6.58 13.21 -6.57
CA PHE A 147 -6.54 12.81 -5.16
C PHE A 147 -6.18 13.99 -4.26
N GLU A 148 -6.76 14.02 -3.06
CA GLU A 148 -6.19 14.78 -1.95
C GLU A 148 -5.07 13.94 -1.33
N CYS A 149 -3.91 14.57 -1.09
CA CYS A 149 -2.76 13.90 -0.50
C CYS A 149 -2.54 14.39 0.93
N TYR A 150 -2.31 13.44 1.81
CA TYR A 150 -1.94 13.67 3.20
C TYR A 150 -0.58 13.02 3.45
N ARG A 151 0.32 13.74 4.13
CA ARG A 151 1.61 13.21 4.57
C ARG A 151 1.55 12.90 6.05
N HIS A 152 2.06 11.74 6.41
CA HIS A 152 2.35 11.38 7.78
C HIS A 152 3.87 11.30 7.94
N ASP A 153 4.46 12.17 8.73
CA ASP A 153 5.88 12.07 9.04
C ASP A 153 6.06 11.02 10.14
N SER A 154 6.69 9.90 9.79
CA SER A 154 7.12 8.94 10.80
C SER A 154 8.32 9.53 11.55
N VAL A 155 8.09 9.95 12.78
CA VAL A 155 9.03 10.75 13.56
C VAL A 155 10.19 9.93 14.15
N SER A 156 10.25 8.61 13.97
CA SER A 156 11.04 7.84 14.93
C SER A 156 12.31 7.16 14.46
N PHE A 157 12.50 6.80 13.19
CA PHE A 157 13.65 5.93 12.87
C PHE A 157 14.50 6.32 11.65
N CYS A 158 13.96 7.06 10.70
CA CYS A 158 14.74 7.46 9.53
C CYS A 158 14.13 8.73 8.90
N SER A 159 14.93 9.76 8.69
CA SER A 159 14.51 11.00 8.01
C SER A 159 14.15 10.78 6.52
N GLU A 160 14.44 9.61 6.01
CA GLU A 160 14.28 9.24 4.60
C GLU A 160 12.97 8.53 4.29
N ILE A 161 12.16 8.20 5.32
CA ILE A 161 10.88 7.51 5.14
C ILE A 161 9.73 8.45 5.45
N SER A 162 8.76 8.53 4.55
CA SER A 162 7.50 9.22 4.76
C SER A 162 6.34 8.33 4.36
N VAL A 163 5.29 8.35 5.15
CA VAL A 163 4.03 7.75 4.73
C VAL A 163 3.17 8.81 4.08
N ILE A 164 2.71 8.53 2.88
CA ILE A 164 1.78 9.37 2.14
C ILE A 164 0.48 8.60 1.89
N TYR A 165 -0.61 9.33 2.03
CA TYR A 165 -1.94 8.79 1.88
C TYR A 165 -2.72 9.66 0.91
N GLY A 166 -3.29 9.06 -0.12
CA GLY A 166 -4.12 9.73 -1.10
C GLY A 166 -5.54 9.20 -1.09
N ARG A 167 -6.52 10.12 -1.18
CA ARG A 167 -7.94 9.79 -1.34
C ARG A 167 -8.52 10.59 -2.49
N LEU A 168 -9.37 9.95 -3.31
CA LEU A 168 -10.08 10.62 -4.39
C LEU A 168 -10.89 11.82 -3.84
N LYS A 169 -10.74 12.98 -4.46
CA LYS A 169 -11.52 14.19 -4.14
C LYS A 169 -13.00 13.94 -4.41
N CYS A 170 -13.87 14.25 -3.44
CA CYS A 170 -15.33 14.18 -3.59
C CYS A 170 -15.85 15.33 -4.44
#